data_ae740ce54f7c5c3d839966ebc94bad8e
#
_entry.id   ae740ce54f7c5c3d839966ebc94bad8e
#
_cell.length_a   1.000
_cell.length_b   1.000
_cell.length_c   1.000
_cell.angle_alpha   90.00
_cell.angle_beta   90.00
_cell.angle_gamma   90.00
#
_symmetry.space_group_name_H-M   'P 1'
#
loop_
_entity.id
_entity.type
_entity.pdbx_description
1 polymer ?
#
loop_
_entity_poly.entity_id
_entity_poly.type
_entity_poly.pdbx_seq_one_letter_code
_entity_poly.pdbx_strand_id
1 'polypeptide(L)'
;MLHLKSLLVLVVFLFCSIASSNPRPEWFIPPPLDPSGVKLETVELYDGVFALMSNTPFADNSGFVVGDDFVLVIDAHFTGNMGKQIIDAVKKVTDLPIKYLVNLNAFGDHVFGNYVFPESTKIIAHEKTIDFLKENSLQKRKEIISVTVGGSTELFKDVIDRLPTESFKSKKKLNLGNKIVELHYFG
;
A
#
# COMPACT_ATOMS: atom_id res chain seq x y z
N MET A 1 30.41 40.82 24.74
CA MET A 1 29.69 40.65 23.44
C MET A 1 29.45 39.21 23.06
N LEU A 2 29.74 38.21 23.90
CA LEU A 2 29.58 36.77 23.57
C LEU A 2 28.21 36.17 24.01
N HIS A 3 27.49 36.81 24.92
CA HIS A 3 26.25 36.23 25.47
C HIS A 3 24.98 36.47 24.65
N LEU A 4 24.97 37.43 23.72
CA LEU A 4 23.78 37.78 22.92
C LEU A 4 23.56 36.83 21.75
N LYS A 5 24.65 36.24 21.21
CA LYS A 5 24.54 35.27 20.09
C LYS A 5 23.99 33.89 20.51
N SER A 6 24.28 33.46 21.73
CA SER A 6 23.80 32.20 22.28
C SER A 6 22.29 32.23 22.60
N LEU A 7 21.75 33.37 22.96
CA LEU A 7 20.32 33.54 23.27
C LEU A 7 19.46 33.50 22.00
N LEU A 8 19.96 34.01 20.87
CA LEU A 8 19.24 34.03 19.60
C LEU A 8 19.08 32.62 18.99
N VAL A 9 20.08 31.77 19.17
CA VAL A 9 20.02 30.37 18.72
C VAL A 9 19.02 29.55 19.53
N LEU A 10 18.92 29.79 20.84
CA LEU A 10 17.97 29.08 21.70
C LEU A 10 16.50 29.44 21.40
N VAL A 11 16.22 30.68 21.02
CA VAL A 11 14.87 31.14 20.68
C VAL A 11 14.41 30.58 19.34
N VAL A 12 15.31 30.40 18.37
CA VAL A 12 14.98 29.81 17.06
C VAL A 12 14.66 28.31 17.20
N PHE A 13 15.35 27.59 18.09
CA PHE A 13 15.04 26.18 18.35
C PHE A 13 13.71 25.98 19.09
N LEU A 14 13.31 26.91 19.98
CA LEU A 14 12.00 26.84 20.64
C LEU A 14 10.82 27.09 19.67
N PHE A 15 11.02 27.93 18.65
CA PHE A 15 9.97 28.17 17.65
C PHE A 15 9.84 27.03 16.62
N CYS A 16 10.90 26.24 16.39
CA CYS A 16 10.84 25.09 15.46
C CYS A 16 10.12 23.87 16.07
N SER A 17 9.99 23.78 17.38
CA SER A 17 9.29 22.69 18.07
C SER A 17 7.78 22.91 18.22
N ILE A 18 7.22 24.01 17.71
CA ILE A 18 5.78 24.30 17.71
C ILE A 18 5.18 24.21 16.31
N ALA A 19 5.86 23.56 15.36
CA ALA A 19 5.20 23.03 14.18
C ALA A 19 4.41 21.78 14.60
N SER A 20 3.43 21.99 15.49
CA SER A 20 2.47 21.01 15.92
C SER A 20 1.72 20.55 14.65
N SER A 21 1.81 19.29 14.34
CA SER A 21 0.86 18.58 13.50
C SER A 21 -0.52 19.13 13.88
N ASN A 22 -1.20 19.74 12.91
CA ASN A 22 -2.55 20.27 13.14
C ASN A 22 -3.41 19.06 13.54
N PRO A 23 -3.75 18.86 14.82
CA PRO A 23 -4.53 17.70 15.21
C PRO A 23 -5.84 17.78 14.44
N ARG A 24 -6.27 16.67 13.84
CA ARG A 24 -7.60 16.62 13.22
C ARG A 24 -8.60 17.13 14.25
N PRO A 25 -9.52 18.02 13.88
CA PRO A 25 -10.55 18.47 14.79
C PRO A 25 -11.26 17.27 15.40
N GLU A 26 -11.55 17.26 16.70
CA GLU A 26 -12.23 16.14 17.37
C GLU A 26 -13.58 15.76 16.74
N TRP A 27 -14.23 16.72 16.07
CA TRP A 27 -15.49 16.50 15.32
C TRP A 27 -15.31 15.88 13.94
N PHE A 28 -14.07 15.78 13.42
CA PHE A 28 -13.82 15.18 12.11
C PHE A 28 -13.87 13.65 12.23
N ILE A 29 -15.02 13.09 11.97
CA ILE A 29 -15.21 11.66 11.75
C ILE A 29 -15.13 11.46 10.23
N PRO A 30 -14.09 10.78 9.71
CA PRO A 30 -14.06 10.46 8.30
C PRO A 30 -15.31 9.65 7.95
N PRO A 31 -15.97 9.93 6.82
CA PRO A 31 -17.07 9.09 6.38
C PRO A 31 -16.57 7.65 6.22
N PRO A 32 -17.39 6.65 6.56
CA PRO A 32 -17.00 5.26 6.35
C PRO A 32 -16.71 5.03 4.86
N LEU A 33 -15.58 4.40 4.60
CA LEU A 33 -15.23 3.97 3.26
C LEU A 33 -16.21 2.87 2.81
N ASP A 34 -16.86 3.07 1.67
CA ASP A 34 -17.61 2.01 0.98
C ASP A 34 -16.78 1.49 -0.21
N PRO A 35 -16.08 0.37 -0.06
CA PRO A 35 -15.27 -0.19 -1.15
C PRO A 35 -16.09 -0.82 -2.27
N SER A 36 -17.41 -0.97 -2.14
CA SER A 36 -18.26 -1.56 -3.18
C SER A 36 -18.33 -0.73 -4.46
N GLY A 37 -18.23 0.60 -4.32
CA GLY A 37 -18.27 1.55 -5.44
C GLY A 37 -16.89 1.94 -5.98
N VAL A 38 -15.81 1.44 -5.41
CA VAL A 38 -14.45 1.83 -5.83
C VAL A 38 -14.13 1.33 -7.22
N LYS A 39 -13.71 2.26 -8.07
CA LYS A 39 -13.16 1.99 -9.41
C LYS A 39 -11.75 2.52 -9.47
N LEU A 40 -10.88 1.75 -10.09
CA LEU A 40 -9.49 2.10 -10.29
C LEU A 40 -9.29 2.57 -11.73
N GLU A 41 -8.94 3.85 -11.91
CA GLU A 41 -8.60 4.42 -13.18
C GLU A 41 -7.11 4.23 -13.46
N THR A 42 -6.76 3.74 -14.64
CA THR A 42 -5.37 3.52 -15.04
C THR A 42 -4.80 4.80 -15.63
N VAL A 43 -3.72 5.30 -15.05
CA VAL A 43 -2.98 6.49 -15.50
C VAL A 43 -1.53 6.08 -15.76
N GLU A 44 -1.06 6.22 -16.99
CA GLU A 44 0.36 6.05 -17.29
C GLU A 44 1.15 7.28 -16.82
N LEU A 45 2.08 7.06 -15.90
CA LEU A 45 2.93 8.11 -15.32
C LEU A 45 4.23 8.27 -16.11
N TYR A 46 4.74 7.17 -16.63
CA TYR A 46 5.94 7.07 -17.41
C TYR A 46 5.92 5.78 -18.22
N ASP A 47 6.75 5.64 -19.25
CA ASP A 47 6.81 4.43 -20.09
C ASP A 47 6.80 3.14 -19.26
N GLY A 48 5.69 2.40 -19.34
CA GLY A 48 5.42 1.17 -18.61
C GLY A 48 5.27 1.32 -17.09
N VAL A 49 5.08 2.53 -16.55
CA VAL A 49 4.80 2.77 -15.12
C VAL A 49 3.40 3.37 -14.98
N PHE A 50 2.52 2.65 -14.29
CA PHE A 50 1.11 2.99 -14.19
C PHE A 50 0.67 3.17 -12.74
N ALA A 51 -0.10 4.24 -12.50
CA ALA A 51 -0.89 4.38 -11.28
C ALA A 51 -2.31 3.89 -11.53
N LEU A 52 -2.90 3.29 -10.51
CA LEU A 52 -4.30 2.92 -10.44
C LEU A 52 -4.97 3.85 -9.41
N MET A 53 -5.60 4.89 -9.92
CA MET A 53 -6.19 5.95 -9.11
C MET A 53 -7.59 5.58 -8.68
N SER A 54 -7.84 5.62 -7.38
CA SER A 54 -9.18 5.40 -6.84
C SER A 54 -10.09 6.59 -7.13
N ASN A 55 -11.32 6.34 -7.54
CA ASN A 55 -12.35 7.35 -7.69
C ASN A 55 -13.03 7.73 -6.36
N THR A 56 -12.64 7.13 -5.26
CA THR A 56 -13.29 7.28 -3.95
C THR A 56 -12.31 7.87 -2.95
N PRO A 57 -12.65 8.97 -2.24
CA PRO A 57 -11.85 9.49 -1.15
C PRO A 57 -11.59 8.40 -0.09
N PHE A 58 -10.40 8.42 0.50
CA PHE A 58 -9.92 7.48 1.53
C PHE A 58 -9.71 6.02 1.07
N ALA A 59 -10.00 5.68 -0.19
CA ALA A 59 -9.51 4.43 -0.77
C ALA A 59 -8.12 4.69 -1.34
N ASP A 60 -7.20 3.77 -1.05
CA ASP A 60 -5.82 3.89 -1.52
C ASP A 60 -5.72 3.76 -3.04
N ASN A 61 -4.60 4.22 -3.55
CA ASN A 61 -4.18 3.97 -4.91
C ASN A 61 -3.30 2.72 -4.95
N SER A 62 -3.19 2.12 -6.10
CA SER A 62 -2.29 1.02 -6.39
C SER A 62 -1.44 1.39 -7.62
N GLY A 63 -0.70 0.46 -8.16
CA GLY A 63 0.05 0.68 -9.38
C GLY A 63 0.72 -0.58 -9.90
N PHE A 64 1.27 -0.47 -11.11
CA PHE A 64 2.05 -1.56 -11.66
C PHE A 64 3.15 -1.04 -12.60
N VAL A 65 4.18 -1.85 -12.75
CA VAL A 65 5.30 -1.60 -13.64
C VAL A 65 5.40 -2.75 -14.64
N VAL A 66 5.42 -2.41 -15.92
CA VAL A 66 5.58 -3.34 -17.04
C VAL A 66 7.01 -3.27 -17.54
N GLY A 67 7.73 -4.37 -17.49
CA GLY A 67 9.01 -4.56 -18.16
C GLY A 67 8.87 -5.32 -19.48
N ASP A 68 9.98 -5.84 -20.02
CA ASP A 68 9.94 -6.65 -21.24
C ASP A 68 9.51 -8.10 -20.98
N ASP A 69 9.77 -8.62 -19.76
CA ASP A 69 9.51 -10.02 -19.43
C ASP A 69 8.34 -10.22 -18.47
N PHE A 70 8.13 -9.25 -17.57
CA PHE A 70 7.24 -9.41 -16.41
C PHE A 70 6.58 -8.11 -15.99
N VAL A 71 5.48 -8.28 -15.24
CA VAL A 71 4.80 -7.20 -14.52
C VAL A 71 5.04 -7.33 -13.03
N LEU A 72 5.25 -6.19 -12.37
CA LEU A 72 5.22 -6.01 -10.92
C LEU A 72 4.01 -5.18 -10.56
N VAL A 73 3.22 -5.63 -9.60
CA VAL A 73 2.07 -4.90 -9.02
C VAL A 73 2.45 -4.41 -7.61
N ILE A 74 1.95 -3.24 -7.24
CA ILE A 74 2.10 -2.61 -5.92
C ILE A 74 0.76 -2.65 -5.23
N ASP A 75 0.66 -3.38 -4.11
CA ASP A 75 -0.52 -3.59 -3.27
C ASP A 75 -1.71 -4.26 -3.98
N ALA A 76 -2.51 -4.97 -3.19
CA ALA A 76 -3.62 -5.79 -3.66
C ALA A 76 -5.00 -5.24 -3.31
N HIS A 77 -5.06 -4.12 -2.58
CA HIS A 77 -6.28 -3.51 -2.07
C HIS A 77 -7.08 -4.32 -1.02
N PHE A 78 -8.23 -3.75 -0.59
CA PHE A 78 -9.11 -4.21 0.48
C PHE A 78 -9.84 -5.52 0.19
N THR A 79 -10.17 -5.79 -1.06
CA THR A 79 -11.08 -6.90 -1.41
C THR A 79 -10.60 -7.63 -2.65
N GLY A 80 -11.04 -8.88 -2.80
CA GLY A 80 -10.75 -9.63 -4.02
C GLY A 80 -11.31 -8.97 -5.26
N ASN A 81 -12.41 -8.23 -5.17
CA ASN A 81 -12.97 -7.52 -6.31
C ASN A 81 -12.04 -6.38 -6.77
N MET A 82 -11.45 -5.64 -5.82
CA MET A 82 -10.47 -4.61 -6.14
C MET A 82 -9.17 -5.21 -6.67
N GLY A 83 -8.68 -6.30 -6.08
CA GLY A 83 -7.55 -7.05 -6.62
C GLY A 83 -7.77 -7.54 -8.06
N LYS A 84 -9.00 -7.97 -8.40
CA LYS A 84 -9.36 -8.32 -9.79
C LYS A 84 -9.33 -7.11 -10.72
N GLN A 85 -9.78 -5.93 -10.27
CA GLN A 85 -9.67 -4.70 -11.07
C GLN A 85 -8.21 -4.38 -11.41
N ILE A 86 -7.27 -4.60 -10.48
CA ILE A 86 -5.83 -4.43 -10.74
C ILE A 86 -5.36 -5.40 -11.84
N ILE A 87 -5.71 -6.68 -11.72
CA ILE A 87 -5.36 -7.69 -12.72
C ILE A 87 -5.94 -7.34 -14.09
N ASP A 88 -7.20 -6.88 -14.14
CA ASP A 88 -7.86 -6.49 -15.37
C ASP A 88 -7.24 -5.22 -15.99
N ALA A 89 -6.77 -4.29 -15.16
CA ALA A 89 -6.02 -3.12 -15.61
C ALA A 89 -4.69 -3.52 -16.25
N VAL A 90 -3.94 -4.44 -15.65
CA VAL A 90 -2.71 -4.99 -16.22
C VAL A 90 -2.99 -5.64 -17.58
N LYS A 91 -4.01 -6.50 -17.66
CA LYS A 91 -4.39 -7.22 -18.90
C LYS A 91 -4.80 -6.30 -20.05
N LYS A 92 -5.30 -5.10 -19.76
CA LYS A 92 -5.61 -4.09 -20.79
C LYS A 92 -4.37 -3.47 -21.41
N VAL A 93 -3.24 -3.52 -20.69
CA VAL A 93 -1.98 -2.91 -21.10
C VAL A 93 -1.03 -3.95 -21.73
N THR A 94 -0.99 -5.18 -21.16
CA THR A 94 -0.05 -6.21 -21.59
C THR A 94 -0.54 -7.62 -21.28
N ASP A 95 -0.09 -8.61 -22.06
CA ASP A 95 -0.29 -10.04 -21.81
C ASP A 95 0.83 -10.66 -20.95
N LEU A 96 1.84 -9.88 -20.56
CA LEU A 96 2.94 -10.36 -19.74
C LEU A 96 2.45 -10.85 -18.37
N PRO A 97 3.08 -11.90 -17.80
CA PRO A 97 2.67 -12.43 -16.51
C PRO A 97 2.99 -11.48 -15.36
N ILE A 98 2.06 -11.35 -14.41
CA ILE A 98 2.30 -10.70 -13.13
C ILE A 98 3.19 -11.61 -12.29
N LYS A 99 4.49 -11.35 -12.32
CA LYS A 99 5.50 -12.13 -11.59
C LYS A 99 5.62 -11.73 -10.13
N TYR A 100 5.47 -10.43 -9.85
CA TYR A 100 5.66 -9.89 -8.51
C TYR A 100 4.44 -9.07 -8.07
N LEU A 101 4.05 -9.27 -6.82
CA LEU A 101 3.15 -8.42 -6.06
C LEU A 101 3.91 -7.94 -4.82
N VAL A 102 4.04 -6.64 -4.63
CA VAL A 102 4.71 -6.05 -3.46
C VAL A 102 3.66 -5.48 -2.53
N ASN A 103 3.60 -5.96 -1.29
CA ASN A 103 2.79 -5.33 -0.25
C ASN A 103 3.64 -4.32 0.52
N LEU A 104 3.26 -3.05 0.48
CA LEU A 104 4.00 -1.95 1.10
C LEU A 104 3.90 -1.97 2.63
N ASN A 105 2.78 -2.45 3.17
CA ASN A 105 2.57 -2.64 4.59
C ASN A 105 1.63 -3.82 4.89
N ALA A 106 1.21 -3.99 6.15
CA ALA A 106 0.44 -5.14 6.63
C ALA A 106 -1.07 -4.88 6.76
N PHE A 107 -1.55 -3.67 6.48
CA PHE A 107 -2.97 -3.35 6.62
C PHE A 107 -3.80 -3.97 5.50
N GLY A 108 -5.11 -4.15 5.77
CA GLY A 108 -6.00 -4.88 4.88
C GLY A 108 -6.13 -4.28 3.49
N ASP A 109 -6.05 -2.96 3.37
CA ASP A 109 -6.06 -2.18 2.13
C ASP A 109 -4.85 -2.45 1.21
N HIS A 110 -3.81 -3.10 1.70
CA HIS A 110 -2.65 -3.50 0.92
C HIS A 110 -2.60 -5.01 0.63
N VAL A 111 -3.21 -5.85 1.51
CA VAL A 111 -2.97 -7.30 1.48
C VAL A 111 -4.20 -8.16 1.25
N PHE A 112 -5.42 -7.66 1.51
CA PHE A 112 -6.61 -8.50 1.48
C PHE A 112 -6.98 -8.99 0.07
N GLY A 113 -6.55 -8.31 -0.98
CA GLY A 113 -6.70 -8.77 -2.36
C GLY A 113 -5.64 -9.79 -2.82
N ASN A 114 -4.63 -10.13 -2.00
CA ASN A 114 -3.53 -11.02 -2.40
C ASN A 114 -4.00 -12.35 -3.00
N TYR A 115 -5.08 -12.91 -2.49
CA TYR A 115 -5.55 -14.25 -2.84
C TYR A 115 -6.11 -14.38 -4.26
N VAL A 116 -6.43 -13.27 -4.93
CA VAL A 116 -6.96 -13.34 -6.30
C VAL A 116 -5.87 -13.36 -7.37
N PHE A 117 -4.63 -13.04 -7.01
CA PHE A 117 -3.51 -13.08 -7.94
C PHE A 117 -3.13 -14.51 -8.30
N PRO A 118 -2.55 -14.76 -9.49
CA PRO A 118 -2.10 -16.10 -9.90
C PRO A 118 -1.20 -16.75 -8.84
N GLU A 119 -1.26 -18.06 -8.70
CA GLU A 119 -0.41 -18.80 -7.74
C GLU A 119 1.08 -18.62 -8.04
N SER A 120 1.43 -18.47 -9.32
CA SER A 120 2.79 -18.20 -9.77
C SER A 120 3.34 -16.84 -9.37
N THR A 121 2.45 -15.90 -8.96
CA THR A 121 2.86 -14.57 -8.50
C THR A 121 3.57 -14.68 -7.15
N LYS A 122 4.81 -14.19 -7.10
CA LYS A 122 5.58 -14.07 -5.85
C LYS A 122 5.12 -12.82 -5.11
N ILE A 123 4.59 -13.00 -3.92
CA ILE A 123 4.18 -11.90 -3.05
C ILE A 123 5.37 -11.54 -2.15
N ILE A 124 5.77 -10.28 -2.18
CA ILE A 124 6.97 -9.78 -1.51
C ILE A 124 6.57 -8.68 -0.54
N ALA A 125 7.12 -8.72 0.68
CA ALA A 125 6.95 -7.66 1.67
C ALA A 125 8.21 -7.49 2.53
N HIS A 126 8.29 -6.38 3.26
CA HIS A 126 9.31 -6.24 4.29
C HIS A 126 9.13 -7.29 5.40
N GLU A 127 10.23 -7.76 6.02
CA GLU A 127 10.15 -8.79 7.06
C GLU A 127 9.20 -8.42 8.21
N LYS A 128 9.23 -7.16 8.68
CA LYS A 128 8.31 -6.69 9.74
C LYS A 128 6.84 -6.73 9.32
N THR A 129 6.54 -6.51 8.04
CA THR A 129 5.19 -6.68 7.49
C THR A 129 4.75 -8.13 7.59
N ILE A 130 5.63 -9.07 7.21
CA ILE A 130 5.35 -10.51 7.29
C ILE A 130 5.18 -10.96 8.75
N ASP A 131 6.02 -10.48 9.65
CA ASP A 131 5.93 -10.81 11.08
C ASP A 131 4.59 -10.36 11.65
N PHE A 132 4.18 -9.10 11.39
CA PHE A 132 2.86 -8.62 11.80
C PHE A 132 1.72 -9.47 11.25
N LEU A 133 1.78 -9.87 9.98
CA LEU A 133 0.75 -10.70 9.34
C LEU A 133 0.66 -12.09 9.96
N LYS A 134 1.78 -12.67 10.39
CA LYS A 134 1.84 -13.98 11.07
C LYS A 134 1.38 -13.92 12.53
N GLU A 135 1.71 -12.83 13.22
CA GLU A 135 1.34 -12.63 14.63
C GLU A 135 -0.15 -12.28 14.82
N ASN A 136 -0.79 -11.72 13.79
CA ASN A 136 -2.19 -11.33 13.84
C ASN A 136 -3.04 -12.19 12.90
N SER A 137 -3.98 -12.95 13.47
CA SER A 137 -4.91 -13.76 12.68
C SER A 137 -5.67 -12.91 11.64
N LEU A 138 -6.13 -13.56 10.56
CA LEU A 138 -6.95 -12.88 9.55
C LEU A 138 -8.16 -12.17 10.18
N GLN A 139 -8.82 -12.81 11.15
CA GLN A 139 -9.97 -12.22 11.85
C GLN A 139 -9.56 -10.94 12.59
N LYS A 140 -8.42 -10.95 13.31
CA LYS A 140 -7.92 -9.77 14.00
C LYS A 140 -7.59 -8.63 13.03
N ARG A 141 -7.00 -8.95 11.89
CA ARG A 141 -6.69 -7.96 10.84
C ARG A 141 -7.97 -7.37 10.20
N LYS A 142 -9.01 -8.20 10.01
CA LYS A 142 -10.34 -7.73 9.56
C LYS A 142 -10.96 -6.77 10.57
N GLU A 143 -10.84 -7.03 11.86
CA GLU A 143 -11.32 -6.14 12.93
C GLU A 143 -10.56 -4.81 12.94
N ILE A 144 -9.25 -4.82 12.79
CA ILE A 144 -8.43 -3.60 12.74
C ILE A 144 -8.87 -2.70 11.59
N ILE A 145 -8.98 -3.23 10.39
CA ILE A 145 -9.34 -2.43 9.20
C ILE A 145 -10.83 -2.05 9.17
N SER A 146 -11.69 -2.82 9.83
CA SER A 146 -13.13 -2.55 9.83
C SER A 146 -13.48 -1.17 10.38
N VAL A 147 -12.65 -0.62 11.27
CA VAL A 147 -12.82 0.73 11.83
C VAL A 147 -12.85 1.79 10.72
N THR A 148 -12.10 1.60 9.64
CA THR A 148 -12.06 2.53 8.50
C THR A 148 -13.27 2.40 7.57
N VAL A 149 -14.00 1.29 7.64
CA VAL A 149 -15.16 0.98 6.78
C VAL A 149 -16.49 0.90 7.56
N GLY A 150 -16.59 1.67 8.61
CA GLY A 150 -17.85 1.78 9.39
C GLY A 150 -18.06 0.68 10.44
N GLY A 151 -17.01 -0.03 10.84
CA GLY A 151 -17.02 -0.99 11.95
C GLY A 151 -17.48 -2.40 11.58
N SER A 152 -17.81 -2.69 10.33
CA SER A 152 -18.26 -4.01 9.89
C SER A 152 -17.13 -4.82 9.23
N THR A 153 -17.00 -6.08 9.61
CA THR A 153 -16.10 -7.05 8.93
C THR A 153 -16.76 -7.76 7.75
N GLU A 154 -18.05 -7.54 7.49
CA GLU A 154 -18.83 -8.23 6.44
C GLU A 154 -18.23 -8.02 5.04
N LEU A 155 -17.67 -6.82 4.78
CA LEU A 155 -16.98 -6.51 3.52
C LEU A 155 -15.81 -7.45 3.22
N PHE A 156 -15.26 -8.07 4.25
CA PHE A 156 -14.07 -8.91 4.16
C PHE A 156 -14.38 -10.40 4.32
N LYS A 157 -15.66 -10.79 4.33
CA LYS A 157 -16.07 -12.20 4.55
C LYS A 157 -15.39 -13.17 3.58
N ASP A 158 -15.27 -12.78 2.32
CA ASP A 158 -14.72 -13.62 1.25
C ASP A 158 -13.19 -13.54 1.16
N VAL A 159 -12.52 -12.75 2.00
CA VAL A 159 -11.07 -12.64 2.01
C VAL A 159 -10.46 -13.94 2.52
N ILE A 160 -9.57 -14.49 1.69
CA ILE A 160 -8.75 -15.68 2.00
C ILE A 160 -7.35 -15.21 2.35
N ASP A 161 -6.77 -15.75 3.41
CA ASP A 161 -5.45 -15.36 3.84
C ASP A 161 -4.37 -15.92 2.90
N ARG A 162 -3.69 -15.01 2.19
CA ARG A 162 -2.54 -15.34 1.36
C ARG A 162 -1.38 -14.42 1.71
N LEU A 163 -0.50 -14.93 2.54
CA LEU A 163 0.65 -14.19 3.05
C LEU A 163 1.73 -14.02 1.99
N PRO A 164 2.61 -13.00 2.13
CA PRO A 164 3.80 -12.87 1.32
C PRO A 164 4.69 -14.11 1.42
N THR A 165 5.26 -14.52 0.29
CA THR A 165 6.10 -15.71 0.16
C THR A 165 7.59 -15.38 0.18
N GLU A 166 7.94 -14.10 0.05
CA GLU A 166 9.33 -13.64 -0.02
C GLU A 166 9.50 -12.34 0.77
N SER A 167 10.59 -12.22 1.54
CA SER A 167 10.88 -11.04 2.36
C SER A 167 12.12 -10.29 1.90
N PHE A 168 12.25 -9.06 2.39
CA PHE A 168 13.49 -8.28 2.36
C PHE A 168 13.66 -7.48 3.66
N LYS A 169 14.92 -7.08 3.97
CA LYS A 169 15.24 -6.33 5.21
C LYS A 169 15.42 -4.84 4.99
N SER A 170 16.25 -4.47 4.07
CA SER A 170 16.58 -3.05 3.82
C SER A 170 16.39 -2.66 2.37
N LYS A 171 16.84 -3.52 1.45
CA LYS A 171 16.78 -3.28 0.01
C LYS A 171 16.58 -4.58 -0.75
N LYS A 172 15.81 -4.52 -1.84
CA LYS A 172 15.66 -5.60 -2.79
C LYS A 172 15.53 -5.05 -4.21
N LYS A 173 16.18 -5.71 -5.17
CA LYS A 173 16.07 -5.41 -6.60
C LYS A 173 15.23 -6.47 -7.28
N LEU A 174 14.30 -6.06 -8.11
CA LEU A 174 13.44 -6.93 -8.91
C LEU A 174 13.65 -6.59 -10.38
N ASN A 175 14.06 -7.57 -11.16
CA ASN A 175 14.31 -7.42 -12.59
C ASN A 175 13.05 -7.83 -13.37
N LEU A 176 12.59 -6.94 -14.26
CA LEU A 176 11.42 -7.11 -15.11
C LEU A 176 11.79 -7.25 -16.60
N GLY A 177 13.07 -7.44 -16.92
CA GLY A 177 13.64 -7.39 -18.27
C GLY A 177 14.45 -6.09 -18.45
N ASN A 178 13.87 -5.12 -19.12
CA ASN A 178 14.49 -3.81 -19.36
C ASN A 178 14.41 -2.84 -18.17
N LYS A 179 13.61 -3.15 -17.15
CA LYS A 179 13.42 -2.30 -15.95
C LYS A 179 13.85 -3.03 -14.68
N ILE A 180 14.48 -2.29 -13.77
CA ILE A 180 14.81 -2.74 -12.42
C ILE A 180 14.02 -1.91 -11.43
N VAL A 181 13.19 -2.58 -10.61
CA VAL A 181 12.49 -1.95 -9.49
C VAL A 181 13.29 -2.19 -8.21
N GLU A 182 13.58 -1.14 -7.48
CA GLU A 182 14.24 -1.23 -6.18
C GLU A 182 13.24 -0.98 -5.05
N LEU A 183 13.14 -1.93 -4.13
CA LEU A 183 12.41 -1.78 -2.89
C LEU A 183 13.38 -1.31 -1.82
N HIS A 184 13.01 -0.26 -1.08
CA HIS A 184 13.79 0.30 0.01
C HIS A 184 12.92 0.38 1.26
N TYR A 185 13.49 0.00 2.42
CA TYR A 185 12.86 0.20 3.71
C TYR A 185 13.53 1.38 4.41
N PHE A 186 12.72 2.35 4.84
CA PHE A 186 13.20 3.59 5.45
C PHE A 186 12.91 3.70 6.96
N GLY A 187 12.35 2.67 7.58
CA GLY A 187 12.02 2.65 9.01
C GLY A 187 10.57 2.48 9.35
#